data_2cfdfc799a5ee3ae27f5bb7cf84b6287
#
_entry.id   2cfdfc799a5ee3ae27f5bb7cf84b6287
#
_cell.length_a   1.000
_cell.length_b   1.000
_cell.length_c   1.000
_cell.angle_alpha   90.00
_cell.angle_beta   90.00
_cell.angle_gamma   90.00
#
_symmetry.space_group_name_H-M   'P 1'
#
loop_
_entity.id
_entity.type
_entity.pdbx_description
1 polymer ?
#
loop_
_entity_poly.entity_id
_entity_poly.type
_entity_poly.pdbx_seq_one_letter_code
_entity_poly.pdbx_strand_id
1 'polypeptide(L)'
;MSVTLDLLRHGETELGGGLRGSLDDALTPVGWEQMRAAVQGQGPWDRIVSSPLQRCALFAQELAGQLALPVTFDKNLQELHFGEWEGQSAAALMQTDEQALGLFWADPYGFTPPQGEPVLEFSQRVLAAVTRLQQAHAGERVLVVCHGGVMKLLLAQARGLPREQLLNIQVLNGALFELQVDAHGILSEGR
;
A
#
# COMPACT_ATOMS: atom_id res chain seq x y z
N MET A 1 -15.50 5.38 -18.20
CA MET A 1 -14.90 6.54 -17.49
C MET A 1 -13.79 6.00 -16.60
N SER A 2 -12.72 6.75 -16.37
CA SER A 2 -11.62 6.40 -15.46
C SER A 2 -11.96 6.78 -14.01
N VAL A 3 -11.21 6.20 -13.06
CA VAL A 3 -11.16 6.66 -11.67
C VAL A 3 -9.75 7.19 -11.38
N THR A 4 -9.64 8.26 -10.59
CA THR A 4 -8.36 8.75 -10.10
C THR A 4 -8.15 8.20 -8.69
N LEU A 5 -7.02 7.55 -8.46
CA LEU A 5 -6.63 7.01 -7.16
C LEU A 5 -5.39 7.76 -6.65
N ASP A 6 -5.53 8.49 -5.55
CA ASP A 6 -4.40 9.03 -4.81
C ASP A 6 -3.98 8.00 -3.76
N LEU A 7 -2.85 7.35 -3.96
CA LEU A 7 -2.33 6.33 -3.06
C LEU A 7 -1.48 6.98 -1.97
N LEU A 8 -1.91 6.87 -0.72
CA LEU A 8 -1.18 7.37 0.45
C LEU A 8 -0.61 6.19 1.26
N ARG A 9 0.72 6.13 1.40
CA ARG A 9 1.35 5.20 2.34
C ARG A 9 1.19 5.69 3.78
N HIS A 10 0.88 4.76 4.71
CA HIS A 10 0.94 5.08 6.13
C HIS A 10 2.30 5.66 6.55
N GLY A 11 2.31 6.46 7.60
CA GLY A 11 3.51 7.04 8.19
C GLY A 11 4.31 6.05 9.03
N GLU A 12 5.30 6.58 9.75
CA GLU A 12 6.11 5.80 10.70
C GLU A 12 5.24 5.14 11.77
N THR A 13 5.61 3.93 12.18
CA THR A 13 4.88 3.11 13.16
C THR A 13 5.74 2.76 14.37
N GLU A 14 5.10 2.43 15.50
CA GLU A 14 5.76 2.22 16.79
C GLU A 14 6.77 1.08 16.80
N LEU A 15 6.57 0.03 16.00
CA LEU A 15 7.52 -1.08 15.89
C LEU A 15 8.79 -0.73 15.07
N GLY A 16 8.88 0.51 14.55
CA GLY A 16 10.06 1.00 13.84
C GLY A 16 10.35 0.28 12.53
N GLY A 17 11.62 0.10 12.19
CA GLY A 17 12.06 -0.62 11.00
C GLY A 17 11.85 -2.13 11.14
N GLY A 18 11.26 -2.74 10.12
CA GLY A 18 11.01 -4.18 10.08
C GLY A 18 9.90 -4.51 9.10
N LEU A 19 9.86 -5.76 8.67
CA LEU A 19 8.79 -6.24 7.81
C LEU A 19 7.50 -6.35 8.63
N ARG A 20 6.43 -5.80 8.12
CA ARG A 20 5.11 -5.89 8.75
C ARG A 20 4.03 -5.97 7.69
N GLY A 21 3.31 -7.04 7.72
CA GLY A 21 2.12 -7.25 6.91
C GLY A 21 0.88 -7.18 7.79
N SER A 22 0.57 -8.26 8.47
CA SER A 22 -0.60 -8.41 9.35
C SER A 22 -0.39 -7.84 10.75
N LEU A 23 0.84 -7.59 11.22
CA LEU A 23 1.09 -6.88 12.48
C LEU A 23 0.37 -5.53 12.46
N ASP A 24 -0.46 -5.29 13.47
CA ASP A 24 -1.33 -4.12 13.53
C ASP A 24 -0.81 -3.09 14.54
N ASP A 25 0.37 -2.55 14.24
CA ASP A 25 1.02 -1.52 15.05
C ASP A 25 0.50 -0.10 14.72
N ALA A 26 0.51 0.75 15.73
CA ALA A 26 0.02 2.13 15.63
C ALA A 26 1.04 3.06 14.96
N LEU A 27 0.56 4.19 14.45
CA LEU A 27 1.41 5.29 13.99
C LEU A 27 2.10 5.95 15.18
N THR A 28 3.35 6.37 15.01
CA THR A 28 4.00 7.32 15.91
C THR A 28 3.44 8.74 15.69
N PRO A 29 3.67 9.69 16.62
CA PRO A 29 3.37 11.11 16.35
C PRO A 29 4.03 11.63 15.06
N VAL A 30 5.25 11.20 14.75
CA VAL A 30 5.94 11.53 13.49
C VAL A 30 5.19 10.95 12.29
N GLY A 31 4.73 9.69 12.39
CA GLY A 31 3.94 9.06 11.34
C GLY A 31 2.64 9.80 11.02
N TRP A 32 1.93 10.27 12.05
CA TRP A 32 0.76 11.12 11.90
C TRP A 32 1.08 12.41 11.13
N GLU A 33 2.16 13.11 11.50
CA GLU A 33 2.58 14.35 10.85
C GLU A 33 3.03 14.13 9.40
N GLN A 34 3.70 13.02 9.10
CA GLN A 34 4.07 12.65 7.73
C GLN A 34 2.83 12.52 6.84
N MET A 35 1.78 11.86 7.34
CA MET A 35 0.54 11.68 6.58
C MET A 35 -0.25 12.99 6.44
N ARG A 36 -0.34 13.80 7.52
CA ARG A 36 -0.99 15.13 7.46
C ARG A 36 -0.31 16.04 6.45
N ALA A 37 1.02 16.09 6.47
CA ALA A 37 1.81 16.88 5.52
C ALA A 37 1.59 16.42 4.07
N ALA A 38 1.50 15.09 3.84
CA ALA A 38 1.29 14.55 2.51
C ALA A 38 -0.05 14.94 1.88
N VAL A 39 -1.11 15.06 2.69
CA VAL A 39 -2.45 15.40 2.20
C VAL A 39 -2.74 16.90 2.20
N GLN A 40 -1.87 17.70 2.80
CA GLN A 40 -2.06 19.16 2.88
C GLN A 40 -2.08 19.81 1.49
N GLY A 41 -3.17 20.49 1.16
CA GLY A 41 -3.35 21.14 -0.14
C GLY A 41 -3.60 20.19 -1.31
N GLN A 42 -3.81 18.91 -1.03
CA GLN A 42 -4.17 17.89 -2.03
C GLN A 42 -5.70 17.71 -2.14
N GLY A 43 -6.15 16.97 -3.13
CA GLY A 43 -7.57 16.74 -3.42
C GLY A 43 -8.12 17.81 -4.41
N PRO A 44 -9.43 18.12 -4.38
CA PRO A 44 -10.43 17.50 -3.52
C PRO A 44 -10.67 16.02 -3.85
N TRP A 45 -11.04 15.24 -2.85
CA TRP A 45 -11.47 13.85 -3.01
C TRP A 45 -12.98 13.72 -2.84
N ASP A 46 -13.56 12.71 -3.48
CA ASP A 46 -14.98 12.37 -3.34
C ASP A 46 -15.21 11.39 -2.18
N ARG A 47 -14.18 10.58 -1.86
CA ARG A 47 -14.21 9.59 -0.77
C ARG A 47 -12.83 9.14 -0.35
N ILE A 48 -12.78 8.40 0.77
CA ILE A 48 -11.59 7.74 1.27
C ILE A 48 -11.85 6.23 1.33
N VAL A 49 -10.90 5.44 0.82
CA VAL A 49 -10.87 3.97 0.97
C VAL A 49 -9.58 3.59 1.66
N SER A 50 -9.63 2.73 2.67
CA SER A 50 -8.45 2.42 3.48
C SER A 50 -8.28 0.93 3.71
N SER A 51 -7.03 0.50 3.88
CA SER A 51 -6.72 -0.73 4.58
C SER A 51 -7.32 -0.68 6.00
N PRO A 52 -7.86 -1.80 6.53
CA PRO A 52 -8.41 -1.83 7.88
C PRO A 52 -7.36 -1.84 9.01
N LEU A 53 -6.06 -2.01 8.67
CA LEU A 53 -4.99 -1.98 9.68
C LEU A 53 -4.89 -0.58 10.29
N GLN A 54 -4.72 -0.49 11.63
CA GLN A 54 -4.89 0.75 12.39
C GLN A 54 -3.98 1.89 11.91
N ARG A 55 -2.76 1.60 11.44
CA ARG A 55 -1.82 2.58 10.88
C ARG A 55 -2.33 3.30 9.62
N CYS A 56 -3.33 2.73 8.95
CA CYS A 56 -4.06 3.34 7.84
C CYS A 56 -5.44 3.81 8.29
N ALA A 57 -6.20 2.93 8.96
CA ALA A 57 -7.61 3.11 9.25
C ALA A 57 -7.88 4.31 10.16
N LEU A 58 -7.09 4.52 11.21
CA LEU A 58 -7.30 5.62 12.15
C LEU A 58 -7.07 6.98 11.49
N PHE A 59 -6.03 7.10 10.67
CA PHE A 59 -5.79 8.31 9.88
C PHE A 59 -6.92 8.56 8.87
N ALA A 60 -7.35 7.53 8.16
CA ALA A 60 -8.43 7.63 7.19
C ALA A 60 -9.74 8.11 7.82
N GLN A 61 -10.07 7.60 9.03
CA GLN A 61 -11.24 8.02 9.80
C GLN A 61 -11.15 9.48 10.25
N GLU A 62 -9.99 9.89 10.79
CA GLU A 62 -9.76 11.28 11.21
C GLU A 62 -9.94 12.24 10.03
N LEU A 63 -9.26 11.95 8.91
CA LEU A 63 -9.32 12.79 7.72
C LEU A 63 -10.73 12.84 7.11
N ALA A 64 -11.42 11.70 7.06
CA ALA A 64 -12.80 11.63 6.58
C ALA A 64 -13.74 12.50 7.42
N GLY A 65 -13.57 12.49 8.75
CA GLY A 65 -14.33 13.37 9.65
C GLY A 65 -14.04 14.85 9.42
N GLN A 66 -12.77 15.22 9.21
CA GLN A 66 -12.36 16.60 8.95
C GLN A 66 -12.90 17.14 7.62
N LEU A 67 -12.93 16.29 6.59
CA LEU A 67 -13.37 16.67 5.23
C LEU A 67 -14.85 16.38 4.96
N ALA A 68 -15.57 15.80 5.91
CA ALA A 68 -16.95 15.34 5.78
C ALA A 68 -17.14 14.38 4.57
N LEU A 69 -16.17 13.48 4.36
CA LEU A 69 -16.17 12.50 3.27
C LEU A 69 -16.59 11.10 3.76
N PRO A 70 -17.21 10.30 2.89
CA PRO A 70 -17.43 8.89 3.19
C PRO A 70 -16.09 8.14 3.26
N VAL A 71 -15.95 7.23 4.24
CA VAL A 71 -14.80 6.34 4.38
C VAL A 71 -15.28 4.88 4.38
N THR A 72 -14.55 4.03 3.65
CA THR A 72 -14.78 2.58 3.64
C THR A 72 -13.46 1.83 3.80
N PHE A 73 -13.53 0.57 4.26
CA PHE A 73 -12.37 -0.27 4.49
C PHE A 73 -12.41 -1.49 3.60
N ASP A 74 -11.28 -1.78 2.92
CA ASP A 74 -11.14 -2.99 2.09
C ASP A 74 -9.94 -3.81 2.58
N LYS A 75 -10.21 -5.02 3.09
CA LYS A 75 -9.17 -5.95 3.55
C LYS A 75 -8.18 -6.36 2.47
N ASN A 76 -8.58 -6.26 1.19
CA ASN A 76 -7.69 -6.58 0.07
C ASN A 76 -6.62 -5.51 -0.17
N LEU A 77 -6.71 -4.36 0.53
CA LEU A 77 -5.67 -3.32 0.54
C LEU A 77 -4.67 -3.48 1.71
N GLN A 78 -4.78 -4.55 2.51
CA GLN A 78 -3.77 -4.85 3.52
C GLN A 78 -2.41 -5.14 2.88
N GLU A 79 -1.34 -4.93 3.67
CA GLU A 79 0.03 -5.23 3.25
C GLU A 79 0.25 -6.72 2.99
N LEU A 80 1.30 -7.04 2.24
CA LEU A 80 1.77 -8.41 2.07
C LEU A 80 2.03 -9.05 3.44
N HIS A 81 1.46 -10.24 3.66
CA HIS A 81 1.71 -11.00 4.88
C HIS A 81 3.08 -11.68 4.81
N PHE A 82 4.01 -11.25 5.68
CA PHE A 82 5.39 -11.75 5.65
C PHE A 82 5.61 -13.00 6.51
N GLY A 83 4.56 -13.55 7.14
CA GLY A 83 4.65 -14.77 7.95
C GLY A 83 5.64 -14.64 9.10
N GLU A 84 6.58 -15.59 9.20
CA GLU A 84 7.58 -15.64 10.28
C GLU A 84 8.60 -14.49 10.21
N TRP A 85 8.66 -13.76 9.10
CA TRP A 85 9.53 -12.59 8.96
C TRP A 85 8.94 -11.32 9.56
N GLU A 86 7.66 -11.32 9.94
CA GLU A 86 7.03 -10.13 10.51
C GLU A 86 7.72 -9.69 11.81
N GLY A 87 7.92 -8.38 11.96
CA GLY A 87 8.63 -7.79 13.09
C GLY A 87 10.16 -7.85 12.99
N GLN A 88 10.71 -8.60 12.03
CA GLN A 88 12.15 -8.69 11.84
C GLN A 88 12.65 -7.63 10.86
N SER A 89 13.83 -7.07 11.13
CA SER A 89 14.50 -6.19 10.17
C SER A 89 15.22 -7.00 9.09
N ALA A 90 15.46 -6.38 7.93
CA ALA A 90 16.29 -6.98 6.90
C ALA A 90 17.68 -7.36 7.42
N ALA A 91 18.26 -6.53 8.31
CA ALA A 91 19.56 -6.82 8.92
C ALA A 91 19.54 -8.06 9.83
N ALA A 92 18.45 -8.28 10.57
CA ALA A 92 18.27 -9.49 11.38
C ALA A 92 18.11 -10.73 10.49
N LEU A 93 17.29 -10.64 9.43
CA LEU A 93 17.11 -11.72 8.47
C LEU A 93 18.40 -12.06 7.70
N MET A 94 19.23 -11.08 7.38
CA MET A 94 20.58 -11.32 6.82
C MET A 94 21.46 -12.17 7.73
N GLN A 95 21.27 -12.14 9.04
CA GLN A 95 22.04 -12.94 9.98
C GLN A 95 21.46 -14.34 10.20
N THR A 96 20.15 -14.49 10.08
CA THR A 96 19.44 -15.72 10.42
C THR A 96 18.96 -16.51 9.21
N ASP A 97 18.69 -15.87 8.09
CA ASP A 97 18.11 -16.47 6.88
C ASP A 97 18.52 -15.72 5.60
N GLU A 98 19.83 -15.47 5.45
CA GLU A 98 20.39 -14.72 4.31
C GLU A 98 19.96 -15.29 2.95
N GLN A 99 20.00 -16.62 2.83
CA GLN A 99 19.68 -17.29 1.58
C GLN A 99 18.22 -17.04 1.17
N ALA A 100 17.26 -17.22 2.07
CA ALA A 100 15.85 -17.01 1.80
C ALA A 100 15.54 -15.53 1.50
N LEU A 101 16.15 -14.61 2.24
CA LEU A 101 16.03 -13.18 1.99
C LEU A 101 16.57 -12.81 0.60
N GLY A 102 17.72 -13.39 0.21
CA GLY A 102 18.30 -13.20 -1.12
C GLY A 102 17.40 -13.70 -2.25
N LEU A 103 16.76 -14.87 -2.07
CA LEU A 103 15.79 -15.42 -3.03
C LEU A 103 14.57 -14.49 -3.18
N PHE A 104 14.02 -14.00 -2.07
CA PHE A 104 12.89 -13.07 -2.09
C PHE A 104 13.24 -11.76 -2.77
N TRP A 105 14.43 -11.21 -2.55
CA TRP A 105 14.86 -9.98 -3.22
C TRP A 105 15.12 -10.16 -4.70
N ALA A 106 15.64 -11.33 -5.11
CA ALA A 106 15.91 -11.62 -6.51
C ALA A 106 14.63 -11.84 -7.32
N ASP A 107 13.66 -12.58 -6.78
CA ASP A 107 12.35 -12.81 -7.40
C ASP A 107 11.27 -12.95 -6.29
N PRO A 108 10.60 -11.87 -5.91
CA PRO A 108 9.57 -11.92 -4.87
C PRO A 108 8.35 -12.78 -5.24
N TYR A 109 8.12 -13.02 -6.53
CA TYR A 109 7.06 -13.94 -6.97
C TYR A 109 7.49 -15.41 -6.90
N GLY A 110 8.78 -15.69 -6.94
CA GLY A 110 9.34 -17.04 -6.91
C GLY A 110 9.59 -17.58 -5.49
N PHE A 111 9.56 -16.72 -4.47
CA PHE A 111 9.82 -17.11 -3.08
C PHE A 111 8.76 -16.54 -2.14
N THR A 112 8.22 -17.39 -1.27
CA THR A 112 7.27 -16.98 -0.23
C THR A 112 7.93 -17.13 1.14
N PRO A 113 7.95 -16.08 1.99
CA PRO A 113 8.41 -16.21 3.37
C PRO A 113 7.65 -17.31 4.12
N PRO A 114 8.30 -18.04 5.05
CA PRO A 114 7.63 -19.08 5.81
C PRO A 114 6.35 -18.60 6.48
N GLN A 115 5.25 -19.31 6.31
CA GLN A 115 3.90 -18.93 6.77
C GLN A 115 3.39 -17.59 6.20
N GLY A 116 4.05 -17.04 5.19
CA GLY A 116 3.67 -15.80 4.52
C GLY A 116 2.67 -15.99 3.38
N GLU A 117 2.28 -14.87 2.77
CA GLU A 117 1.40 -14.81 1.60
C GLU A 117 2.25 -14.85 0.32
N PRO A 118 1.92 -15.71 -0.67
CA PRO A 118 2.53 -15.63 -1.98
C PRO A 118 2.27 -14.27 -2.64
N VAL A 119 3.31 -13.66 -3.23
CA VAL A 119 3.17 -12.34 -3.89
C VAL A 119 2.14 -12.39 -5.03
N LEU A 120 1.97 -13.54 -5.67
CA LEU A 120 0.93 -13.71 -6.70
C LEU A 120 -0.49 -13.54 -6.11
N GLU A 121 -0.78 -14.14 -4.96
CA GLU A 121 -2.09 -14.02 -4.28
C GLU A 121 -2.31 -12.59 -3.78
N PHE A 122 -1.28 -11.99 -3.19
CA PHE A 122 -1.26 -10.58 -2.82
C PHE A 122 -1.60 -9.68 -4.03
N SER A 123 -0.92 -9.89 -5.16
CA SER A 123 -1.15 -9.15 -6.40
C SER A 123 -2.61 -9.28 -6.87
N GLN A 124 -3.13 -10.50 -6.90
CA GLN A 124 -4.51 -10.77 -7.33
C GLN A 124 -5.54 -10.05 -6.46
N ARG A 125 -5.40 -10.10 -5.12
CA ARG A 125 -6.37 -9.44 -4.22
C ARG A 125 -6.31 -7.92 -4.30
N VAL A 126 -5.12 -7.33 -4.43
CA VAL A 126 -4.96 -5.88 -4.57
C VAL A 126 -5.54 -5.39 -5.90
N LEU A 127 -5.22 -6.06 -7.02
CA LEU A 127 -5.75 -5.70 -8.33
C LEU A 127 -7.28 -5.88 -8.40
N ALA A 128 -7.83 -6.90 -7.74
CA ALA A 128 -9.28 -7.06 -7.60
C ALA A 128 -9.92 -5.90 -6.82
N ALA A 129 -9.25 -5.38 -5.78
CA ALA A 129 -9.71 -4.18 -5.07
C ALA A 129 -9.74 -2.95 -6.00
N VAL A 130 -8.68 -2.73 -6.77
CA VAL A 130 -8.60 -1.63 -7.75
C VAL A 130 -9.70 -1.75 -8.81
N THR A 131 -9.96 -2.95 -9.32
CA THR A 131 -11.05 -3.19 -10.29
C THR A 131 -12.41 -2.82 -9.69
N ARG A 132 -12.68 -3.22 -8.44
CA ARG A 132 -13.92 -2.82 -7.76
C ARG A 132 -14.05 -1.31 -7.59
N LEU A 133 -12.94 -0.64 -7.22
CA LEU A 133 -12.92 0.83 -7.10
C LEU A 133 -13.23 1.50 -8.43
N GLN A 134 -12.62 1.03 -9.53
CA GLN A 134 -12.88 1.55 -10.86
C GLN A 134 -14.34 1.37 -11.28
N GLN A 135 -14.93 0.20 -11.02
CA GLN A 135 -16.33 -0.08 -11.37
C GLN A 135 -17.33 0.74 -10.54
N ALA A 136 -17.05 0.90 -9.23
CA ALA A 136 -17.98 1.56 -8.32
C ALA A 136 -17.83 3.10 -8.34
N HIS A 137 -16.67 3.64 -8.71
CA HIS A 137 -16.31 5.04 -8.52
C HIS A 137 -15.77 5.70 -9.81
N ALA A 138 -16.21 5.24 -10.96
CA ALA A 138 -15.84 5.82 -12.24
C ALA A 138 -16.21 7.31 -12.32
N GLY A 139 -15.23 8.16 -12.62
CA GLY A 139 -15.35 9.62 -12.64
C GLY A 139 -15.02 10.31 -11.32
N GLU A 140 -14.81 9.56 -10.25
CA GLU A 140 -14.43 10.11 -8.93
C GLU A 140 -12.91 10.16 -8.75
N ARG A 141 -12.48 10.96 -7.77
CA ARG A 141 -11.13 10.99 -7.22
C ARG A 141 -11.15 10.40 -5.81
N VAL A 142 -10.47 9.29 -5.61
CA VAL A 142 -10.49 8.49 -4.38
C VAL A 142 -9.14 8.55 -3.69
N LEU A 143 -9.09 8.94 -2.40
CA LEU A 143 -7.91 8.75 -1.58
C LEU A 143 -7.86 7.29 -1.09
N VAL A 144 -6.79 6.58 -1.40
CA VAL A 144 -6.56 5.20 -0.97
C VAL A 144 -5.43 5.17 0.05
N VAL A 145 -5.77 4.93 1.33
CA VAL A 145 -4.77 4.85 2.41
C VAL A 145 -4.33 3.39 2.57
N CYS A 146 -3.05 3.14 2.28
CA CYS A 146 -2.55 1.77 2.17
C CYS A 146 -1.06 1.64 2.56
N HIS A 147 -0.36 0.67 2.02
CA HIS A 147 0.96 0.20 2.45
C HIS A 147 1.99 0.26 1.32
N GLY A 148 3.25 0.14 1.71
CA GLY A 148 4.37 0.21 0.77
C GLY A 148 4.33 -0.87 -0.32
N GLY A 149 4.03 -2.12 0.03
CA GLY A 149 3.94 -3.23 -0.93
C GLY A 149 2.77 -3.05 -1.90
N VAL A 150 1.61 -2.60 -1.41
CA VAL A 150 0.44 -2.28 -2.25
C VAL A 150 0.80 -1.22 -3.28
N MET A 151 1.45 -0.13 -2.85
CA MET A 151 1.84 0.95 -3.74
C MET A 151 2.90 0.53 -4.74
N LYS A 152 3.92 -0.24 -4.31
CA LYS A 152 4.95 -0.80 -5.22
C LYS A 152 4.31 -1.64 -6.31
N LEU A 153 3.36 -2.51 -5.96
CA LEU A 153 2.65 -3.33 -6.93
C LEU A 153 1.91 -2.48 -7.98
N LEU A 154 1.14 -1.49 -7.52
CA LEU A 154 0.33 -0.65 -8.42
C LEU A 154 1.20 0.26 -9.29
N LEU A 155 2.29 0.81 -8.73
CA LEU A 155 3.27 1.59 -9.50
C LEU A 155 4.04 0.72 -10.51
N ALA A 156 4.41 -0.52 -10.14
CA ALA A 156 5.05 -1.45 -11.07
C ALA A 156 4.15 -1.74 -12.28
N GLN A 157 2.85 -1.98 -12.03
CA GLN A 157 1.86 -2.19 -13.09
C GLN A 157 1.70 -0.95 -13.97
N ALA A 158 1.55 0.23 -13.37
CA ALA A 158 1.40 1.49 -14.11
C ALA A 158 2.62 1.82 -14.99
N ARG A 159 3.82 1.44 -14.54
CA ARG A 159 5.09 1.66 -15.25
C ARG A 159 5.46 0.53 -16.23
N GLY A 160 4.68 -0.56 -16.26
CA GLY A 160 4.99 -1.72 -17.09
C GLY A 160 6.31 -2.40 -16.72
N LEU A 161 6.69 -2.38 -15.42
CA LEU A 161 7.95 -2.96 -14.96
C LEU A 161 7.84 -4.49 -14.86
N PRO A 162 8.95 -5.21 -15.16
CA PRO A 162 9.01 -6.64 -14.94
C PRO A 162 8.88 -6.97 -13.44
N ARG A 163 8.34 -8.15 -13.14
CA ARG A 163 7.98 -8.58 -11.78
C ARG A 163 9.17 -8.59 -10.80
N GLU A 164 10.37 -8.85 -11.30
CA GLU A 164 11.62 -8.89 -10.51
C GLU A 164 12.01 -7.49 -9.99
N GLN A 165 11.47 -6.43 -10.59
CA GLN A 165 11.72 -5.04 -10.18
C GLN A 165 10.74 -4.51 -9.13
N LEU A 166 9.78 -5.32 -8.67
CA LEU A 166 8.76 -4.91 -7.70
C LEU A 166 9.36 -4.25 -6.46
N LEU A 167 10.42 -4.83 -5.90
CA LEU A 167 11.02 -4.35 -4.66
C LEU A 167 11.94 -3.12 -4.87
N ASN A 168 12.33 -2.83 -6.11
CA ASN A 168 13.22 -1.70 -6.43
C ASN A 168 12.50 -0.35 -6.39
N ILE A 169 11.18 -0.34 -6.38
CA ILE A 169 10.39 0.89 -6.30
C ILE A 169 10.47 1.45 -4.89
N GLN A 170 10.93 2.70 -4.77
CA GLN A 170 10.94 3.38 -3.48
C GLN A 170 9.59 4.02 -3.19
N VAL A 171 9.06 3.74 -2.02
CA VAL A 171 7.84 4.36 -1.47
C VAL A 171 8.14 4.72 -0.02
N LEU A 172 8.36 5.99 0.28
CA LEU A 172 8.65 6.48 1.64
C LEU A 172 7.37 6.51 2.49
N ASN A 173 7.53 6.55 3.82
CA ASN A 173 6.41 6.78 4.74
C ASN A 173 5.74 8.13 4.41
N GLY A 174 4.41 8.14 4.35
CA GLY A 174 3.65 9.33 3.94
C GLY A 174 3.76 9.67 2.44
N ALA A 175 4.37 8.82 1.60
CA ALA A 175 4.39 9.06 0.17
C ALA A 175 2.98 9.07 -0.42
N LEU A 176 2.74 10.00 -1.34
CA LEU A 176 1.48 10.16 -2.08
C LEU A 176 1.76 10.08 -3.58
N PHE A 177 1.05 9.20 -4.29
CA PHE A 177 1.14 9.05 -5.74
C PHE A 177 -0.24 9.05 -6.37
N GLU A 178 -0.40 9.74 -7.49
CA GLU A 178 -1.62 9.71 -8.28
C GLU A 178 -1.55 8.63 -9.36
N LEU A 179 -2.59 7.80 -9.43
CA LEU A 179 -2.81 6.83 -10.50
C LEU A 179 -4.15 7.07 -11.17
N GLN A 180 -4.19 6.81 -12.47
CA GLN A 180 -5.41 6.74 -13.26
C GLN A 180 -5.70 5.27 -13.58
N VAL A 181 -6.94 4.84 -13.39
CA VAL A 181 -7.41 3.52 -13.81
C VAL A 181 -8.49 3.74 -14.86
N ASP A 182 -8.22 3.33 -16.09
CA ASP A 182 -9.16 3.52 -17.20
C ASP A 182 -10.35 2.54 -17.15
N ALA A 183 -11.27 2.66 -18.10
CA ALA A 183 -12.45 1.79 -18.19
C ALA A 183 -12.13 0.30 -18.43
N HIS A 184 -10.91 -0.01 -18.85
CA HIS A 184 -10.42 -1.37 -19.08
C HIS A 184 -9.57 -1.90 -17.94
N GLY A 185 -9.40 -1.11 -16.85
CA GLY A 185 -8.59 -1.48 -15.70
C GLY A 185 -7.09 -1.25 -15.92
N ILE A 186 -6.69 -0.52 -16.96
CA ILE A 186 -5.29 -0.21 -17.21
C ILE A 186 -4.87 0.93 -16.29
N LEU A 187 -3.78 0.71 -15.55
CA LEU A 187 -3.18 1.69 -14.65
C LEU A 187 -2.16 2.55 -15.40
N SER A 188 -2.15 3.84 -15.09
CA SER A 188 -1.09 4.78 -15.51
C SER A 188 -0.84 5.79 -14.39
N GLU A 189 0.39 6.32 -14.30
CA GLU A 189 0.65 7.42 -13.35
C GLU A 189 -0.03 8.70 -13.83
N GLY A 190 -0.60 9.45 -12.87
CA GLY A 190 -1.10 10.79 -13.07
C GLY A 190 0.05 11.78 -13.38
N ARG A 191 -0.30 12.95 -13.84
CA ARG A 191 0.67 14.02 -14.15
C ARG A 191 1.02 14.83 -12.91
#